data_238c891a7267989fc94258dc0720b960
#
_entry.id   238c891a7267989fc94258dc0720b960
#
_cell.length_a   1.000
_cell.length_b   1.000
_cell.length_c   1.000
_cell.angle_alpha   90.00
_cell.angle_beta   90.00
_cell.angle_gamma   90.00
#
_symmetry.space_group_name_H-M   'P 1'
#
loop_
_entity.id
_entity.type
_entity.pdbx_description
1 polymer ?
#
loop_
_entity_poly.entity_id
_entity_poly.type
_entity_poly.pdbx_seq_one_letter_code
_entity_poly.pdbx_strand_id
1 'polypeptide(L)'
;MFVSTCSPKIVYELTLFLLFPLRFIHCLGVKAGGDRQELHEAIRVHSMDAGKVVKGEGKSNDLLERIAKDPLFKAVHSKLDTLVDPKLFIGRAKEQTEEFLEEEINPVLKKEESLLGKEVVDGVNV
;
A
#
# COMPACT_ATOMS: atom_id res chain seq x y z
N MET A 1 -18.34 16.31 17.31
CA MET A 1 -19.13 15.17 16.85
C MET A 1 -18.99 15.05 15.33
N PHE A 2 -17.80 14.62 14.88
CA PHE A 2 -17.51 14.32 13.48
C PHE A 2 -16.47 13.18 13.44
N VAL A 3 -16.91 12.02 13.87
CA VAL A 3 -16.23 10.75 13.60
C VAL A 3 -17.24 9.94 12.80
N SER A 4 -17.33 10.24 11.54
CA SER A 4 -18.16 9.42 10.66
C SER A 4 -17.49 9.29 9.30
N THR A 5 -17.18 8.04 8.99
CA THR A 5 -16.91 7.52 7.65
C THR A 5 -15.61 7.95 6.97
N CYS A 6 -14.46 7.75 7.64
CA CYS A 6 -13.27 7.44 6.87
C CYS A 6 -13.42 5.98 6.41
N SER A 7 -13.86 5.80 5.17
CA SER A 7 -13.97 4.46 4.58
C SER A 7 -12.64 3.74 4.76
N PRO A 8 -12.61 2.48 5.25
CA PRO A 8 -11.37 1.71 5.40
C PRO A 8 -10.56 1.65 4.10
N LYS A 9 -11.22 1.80 2.96
CA LYS A 9 -10.60 1.93 1.64
C LYS A 9 -9.71 3.17 1.51
N ILE A 10 -10.17 4.32 2.03
CA ILE A 10 -9.41 5.59 1.97
C ILE A 10 -8.19 5.53 2.90
N VAL A 11 -8.32 4.92 4.07
CA VAL A 11 -7.19 4.73 5.00
C VAL A 11 -6.18 3.77 4.39
N TYR A 12 -6.62 2.71 3.72
CA TYR A 12 -5.75 1.74 3.07
C TYR A 12 -4.99 2.35 1.89
N GLU A 13 -5.66 3.12 1.05
CA GLU A 13 -5.02 3.85 -0.06
C GLU A 13 -4.03 4.91 0.43
N LEU A 14 -4.37 5.66 1.49
CA LEU A 14 -3.48 6.67 2.05
C LEU A 14 -2.24 6.06 2.72
N THR A 15 -2.40 4.98 3.46
CA THR A 15 -1.30 4.41 4.25
C THR A 15 -0.37 3.55 3.40
N LEU A 16 -0.91 2.71 2.54
CA LEU A 16 -0.12 1.83 1.68
C LEU A 16 0.53 2.60 0.52
N PHE A 17 -0.18 3.56 -0.05
CA PHE A 17 0.27 4.35 -1.19
C PHE A 17 1.27 5.47 -0.81
N LEU A 18 1.22 5.97 0.41
CA LEU A 18 2.09 7.06 0.87
C LEU A 18 3.40 6.59 1.52
N LEU A 19 3.37 5.53 2.32
CA LEU A 19 4.54 5.19 3.14
C LEU A 19 5.56 4.29 2.44
N PHE A 20 5.12 3.32 1.64
CA PHE A 20 6.02 2.34 1.01
C PHE A 20 6.80 2.89 -0.19
N PRO A 21 6.15 3.50 -1.20
CA PRO A 21 6.86 4.03 -2.35
C PRO A 21 7.84 5.15 -2.00
N LEU A 22 7.48 5.99 -1.02
CA LEU A 22 8.31 7.11 -0.58
C LEU A 22 9.69 6.69 -0.08
N ARG A 23 9.75 5.59 0.68
CA ARG A 23 11.02 5.04 1.15
C ARG A 23 11.91 4.58 -0.01
N PHE A 24 11.32 3.96 -1.02
CA PHE A 24 12.07 3.52 -2.21
C PHE A 24 12.52 4.69 -3.07
N ILE A 25 11.65 5.68 -3.31
CA ILE A 25 11.98 6.91 -4.04
C ILE A 25 13.17 7.61 -3.35
N HIS A 26 13.11 7.76 -2.04
CA HIS A 26 14.21 8.32 -1.25
C HIS A 26 15.50 7.52 -1.41
N CYS A 27 15.45 6.19 -1.21
CA CYS A 27 16.64 5.33 -1.34
C CYS A 27 17.24 5.34 -2.75
N LEU A 28 16.41 5.38 -3.79
CA LEU A 28 16.88 5.45 -5.18
C LEU A 28 17.49 6.81 -5.51
N GLY A 29 16.88 7.89 -5.01
CA GLY A 29 17.43 9.24 -5.17
C GLY A 29 18.83 9.36 -4.55
N VAL A 30 19.00 8.83 -3.33
CA VAL A 30 20.32 8.80 -2.66
C VAL A 30 21.31 7.92 -3.42
N LYS A 31 20.91 6.74 -3.91
CA LYS A 31 21.77 5.87 -4.74
C LYS A 31 22.17 6.53 -6.07
N ALA A 32 21.34 7.44 -6.58
CA ALA A 32 21.64 8.21 -7.77
C ALA A 32 22.54 9.43 -7.51
N GLY A 33 23.02 9.61 -6.27
CA GLY A 33 23.94 10.69 -5.88
C GLY A 33 23.25 11.93 -5.29
N GLY A 34 21.95 11.90 -5.05
CA GLY A 34 21.23 13.00 -4.40
C GLY A 34 21.53 13.08 -2.89
N ASP A 35 21.45 14.30 -2.35
CA ASP A 35 21.59 14.52 -0.90
C ASP A 35 20.42 13.91 -0.13
N ARG A 36 20.76 13.12 0.89
CA ARG A 36 19.78 12.37 1.68
C ARG A 36 18.80 13.28 2.43
N GLN A 37 19.29 14.38 2.96
CA GLN A 37 18.47 15.30 3.77
C GLN A 37 17.56 16.15 2.88
N GLU A 38 18.09 16.63 1.78
CA GLU A 38 17.30 17.43 0.81
C GLU A 38 16.17 16.58 0.21
N LEU A 39 16.45 15.35 -0.22
CA LEU A 39 15.45 14.44 -0.73
C LEU A 39 14.38 14.10 0.31
N HIS A 40 14.77 13.86 1.55
CA HIS A 40 13.85 13.59 2.63
C HIS A 40 12.93 14.78 2.91
N GLU A 41 13.47 15.98 2.97
CA GLU A 41 12.71 17.21 3.19
C GLU A 41 11.75 17.50 2.04
N ALA A 42 12.19 17.34 0.80
CA ALA A 42 11.33 17.50 -0.37
C ALA A 42 10.15 16.51 -0.35
N ILE A 43 10.39 15.24 -0.04
CA ILE A 43 9.34 14.22 0.13
C ILE A 43 8.36 14.63 1.24
N ARG A 44 8.87 15.11 2.38
CA ARG A 44 8.05 15.56 3.49
C ARG A 44 7.11 16.69 3.08
N VAL A 45 7.63 17.72 2.41
CA VAL A 45 6.85 18.87 1.94
C VAL A 45 5.78 18.42 0.96
N HIS A 46 6.13 17.67 -0.07
CA HIS A 46 5.18 17.15 -1.06
C HIS A 46 4.09 16.27 -0.41
N SER A 47 4.46 15.44 0.57
CA SER A 47 3.50 14.59 1.29
C SER A 47 2.52 15.40 2.13
N MET A 48 2.99 16.46 2.78
CA MET A 48 2.13 17.37 3.56
C MET A 48 1.13 18.10 2.66
N ASP A 49 1.57 18.56 1.50
CA ASP A 49 0.71 19.27 0.56
C ASP A 49 -0.29 18.34 -0.12
N ALA A 50 0.13 17.15 -0.54
CA ALA A 50 -0.78 16.13 -1.05
C ALA A 50 -1.82 15.72 0.02
N GLY A 51 -1.40 15.60 1.28
CA GLY A 51 -2.29 15.31 2.40
C GLY A 51 -3.34 16.41 2.64
N LYS A 52 -3.00 17.69 2.43
CA LYS A 52 -3.97 18.80 2.50
C LYS A 52 -5.02 18.69 1.40
N VAL A 53 -4.61 18.35 0.17
CA VAL A 53 -5.52 18.19 -0.97
C VAL A 53 -6.50 17.04 -0.73
N VAL A 54 -5.99 15.88 -0.27
CA VAL A 54 -6.83 14.72 0.00
C VAL A 54 -7.80 14.96 1.17
N LYS A 55 -7.29 15.51 2.29
CA LYS A 55 -8.09 15.70 3.51
C LYS A 55 -8.97 16.93 3.48
N GLY A 56 -8.50 18.00 2.86
CA GLY A 56 -9.20 19.30 2.82
C GLY A 56 -10.17 19.41 1.65
N GLU A 57 -9.77 18.92 0.48
CA GLU A 57 -10.53 19.08 -0.76
C GLU A 57 -11.22 17.81 -1.23
N GLY A 58 -10.93 16.65 -0.61
CA GLY A 58 -11.49 15.35 -1.00
C GLY A 58 -11.07 14.87 -2.39
N LYS A 59 -9.97 15.42 -2.94
CA LYS A 59 -9.44 15.03 -4.25
C LYS A 59 -8.53 13.81 -4.16
N SER A 60 -8.23 13.22 -5.30
CA SER A 60 -7.26 12.13 -5.41
C SER A 60 -5.86 12.58 -4.99
N ASN A 61 -5.03 11.62 -4.56
CA ASN A 61 -3.66 11.88 -4.14
C ASN A 61 -2.78 12.23 -5.35
N ASP A 62 -2.21 13.43 -5.36
CA ASP A 62 -1.35 13.96 -6.42
C ASP A 62 0.16 13.90 -6.09
N LEU A 63 0.54 13.15 -5.03
CA LEU A 63 1.92 13.10 -4.53
C LEU A 63 2.94 12.67 -5.60
N LEU A 64 2.62 11.63 -6.37
CA LEU A 64 3.51 11.12 -7.42
C LEU A 64 3.72 12.13 -8.53
N GLU A 65 2.68 12.87 -8.90
CA GLU A 65 2.77 13.93 -9.90
C GLU A 65 3.66 15.09 -9.41
N ARG A 66 3.58 15.43 -8.12
CA ARG A 66 4.45 16.44 -7.50
C ARG A 66 5.91 16.02 -7.54
N ILE A 67 6.20 14.78 -7.13
CA ILE A 67 7.55 14.21 -7.17
C ILE A 67 8.07 14.11 -8.61
N ALA A 68 7.22 13.74 -9.57
CA ALA A 68 7.59 13.68 -10.98
C ALA A 68 7.92 15.06 -11.59
N LYS A 69 7.40 16.14 -11.03
CA LYS A 69 7.68 17.53 -11.47
C LYS A 69 8.90 18.12 -10.79
N ASP A 70 9.34 17.56 -9.67
CA ASP A 70 10.45 18.08 -8.89
C ASP A 70 11.81 17.68 -9.50
N PRO A 71 12.67 18.63 -9.87
CA PRO A 71 13.97 18.36 -10.48
C PRO A 71 14.92 17.55 -9.57
N LEU A 72 14.75 17.58 -8.25
CA LEU A 72 15.53 16.80 -7.30
C LEU A 72 15.38 15.28 -7.53
N PHE A 73 14.22 14.85 -8.04
CA PHE A 73 13.92 13.44 -8.32
C PHE A 73 14.12 13.03 -9.77
N LYS A 74 14.75 13.86 -10.61
CA LYS A 74 14.95 13.60 -12.04
C LYS A 74 15.56 12.21 -12.32
N ALA A 75 16.51 11.76 -11.49
CA ALA A 75 17.14 10.45 -11.65
C ALA A 75 16.20 9.26 -11.37
N VAL A 76 15.05 9.51 -10.75
CA VAL A 76 14.09 8.48 -10.35
C VAL A 76 12.82 8.52 -11.21
N HIS A 77 12.59 9.58 -11.99
CA HIS A 77 11.38 9.76 -12.78
C HIS A 77 11.04 8.56 -13.66
N SER A 78 12.04 7.97 -14.34
CA SER A 78 11.84 6.81 -15.22
C SER A 78 11.41 5.52 -14.50
N LYS A 79 11.54 5.48 -13.17
CA LYS A 79 11.22 4.31 -12.34
C LYS A 79 9.97 4.50 -11.49
N LEU A 80 9.39 5.70 -11.46
CA LEU A 80 8.25 6.00 -10.60
C LEU A 80 7.06 5.06 -10.88
N ASP A 81 6.74 4.81 -12.13
CA ASP A 81 5.61 3.94 -12.51
C ASP A 81 5.81 2.49 -12.06
N THR A 82 7.05 1.99 -12.15
CA THR A 82 7.38 0.64 -11.67
C THR A 82 7.39 0.54 -10.15
N LEU A 83 7.76 1.60 -9.45
CA LEU A 83 7.80 1.60 -7.98
C LEU A 83 6.42 1.60 -7.32
N VAL A 84 5.38 1.89 -8.07
CA VAL A 84 4.00 1.91 -7.57
C VAL A 84 3.30 0.55 -7.72
N ASP A 85 3.91 -0.41 -8.41
CA ASP A 85 3.32 -1.75 -8.55
C ASP A 85 3.29 -2.49 -7.20
N PRO A 86 2.10 -2.75 -6.62
CA PRO A 86 1.96 -3.45 -5.34
C PRO A 86 2.59 -4.85 -5.34
N LYS A 87 2.71 -5.48 -6.51
CA LYS A 87 3.30 -6.82 -6.65
C LYS A 87 4.75 -6.89 -6.23
N LEU A 88 5.48 -5.77 -6.29
CA LEU A 88 6.88 -5.69 -5.85
C LEU A 88 7.03 -5.74 -4.32
N PHE A 89 5.94 -5.55 -3.58
CA PHE A 89 5.96 -5.43 -2.12
C PHE A 89 5.35 -6.62 -1.39
N ILE A 90 4.79 -7.58 -2.10
CA ILE A 90 4.15 -8.77 -1.50
C ILE A 90 5.17 -9.79 -0.96
N GLY A 91 6.45 -9.69 -1.36
CA GLY A 91 7.50 -10.62 -0.95
C GLY A 91 7.10 -12.06 -1.26
N ARG A 92 7.22 -12.96 -0.27
CA ARG A 92 6.83 -14.37 -0.35
C ARG A 92 5.40 -14.64 0.16
N ALA A 93 4.57 -13.62 0.29
CA ALA A 93 3.23 -13.81 0.85
C ALA A 93 2.37 -14.78 0.02
N LYS A 94 2.53 -14.76 -1.31
CA LYS A 94 1.80 -15.67 -2.20
C LYS A 94 2.23 -17.12 -1.98
N GLU A 95 3.54 -17.37 -2.04
CA GLU A 95 4.11 -18.70 -1.87
C GLU A 95 3.79 -19.27 -0.48
N GLN A 96 3.93 -18.47 0.57
CA GLN A 96 3.59 -18.87 1.94
C GLN A 96 2.10 -19.22 2.09
N THR A 97 1.23 -18.50 1.41
CA THR A 97 -0.21 -18.81 1.43
C THR A 97 -0.50 -20.11 0.70
N GLU A 98 0.12 -20.33 -0.45
CA GLU A 98 -0.04 -21.55 -1.22
C GLU A 98 0.52 -22.77 -0.45
N GLU A 99 1.70 -22.66 0.13
CA GLU A 99 2.31 -23.67 1.00
C GLU A 99 1.38 -24.02 2.18
N PHE A 100 0.85 -23.01 2.87
CA PHE A 100 -0.06 -23.22 4.00
C PHE A 100 -1.37 -23.90 3.59
N LEU A 101 -1.93 -23.50 2.45
CA LEU A 101 -3.15 -24.13 1.94
C LEU A 101 -2.93 -25.61 1.60
N GLU A 102 -1.78 -25.94 1.00
CA GLU A 102 -1.46 -27.32 0.59
C GLU A 102 -1.10 -28.20 1.79
N GLU A 103 -0.29 -27.71 2.70
CA GLU A 103 0.24 -28.50 3.81
C GLU A 103 -0.74 -28.63 4.99
N GLU A 104 -1.45 -27.55 5.33
CA GLU A 104 -2.29 -27.52 6.53
C GLU A 104 -3.78 -27.57 6.22
N ILE A 105 -4.26 -26.74 5.29
CA ILE A 105 -5.70 -26.59 5.08
C ILE A 105 -6.29 -27.73 4.28
N ASN A 106 -5.69 -28.10 3.16
CA ASN A 106 -6.24 -29.16 2.30
C ASN A 106 -6.34 -30.53 2.98
N PRO A 107 -5.38 -30.97 3.83
CA PRO A 107 -5.53 -32.20 4.59
C PRO A 107 -6.71 -32.17 5.58
N VAL A 108 -6.95 -31.03 6.22
CA VAL A 108 -8.09 -30.83 7.14
C VAL A 108 -9.40 -30.88 6.37
N LEU A 109 -9.50 -30.14 5.27
CA LEU A 109 -10.70 -30.12 4.43
C LEU A 109 -11.05 -31.52 3.89
N LYS A 110 -10.04 -32.31 3.49
CA LYS A 110 -10.26 -33.70 3.06
C LYS A 110 -10.77 -34.60 4.18
N LYS A 111 -10.30 -34.41 5.43
CA LYS A 111 -10.79 -35.19 6.58
C LYS A 111 -12.24 -34.87 6.92
N GLU A 112 -12.60 -33.61 6.79
CA GLU A 112 -13.92 -33.08 7.18
C GLU A 112 -14.87 -32.88 5.99
N GLU A 113 -14.59 -33.55 4.86
CA GLU A 113 -15.38 -33.40 3.62
C GLU A 113 -16.88 -33.64 3.84
N SER A 114 -17.22 -34.57 4.76
CA SER A 114 -18.61 -34.86 5.12
C SER A 114 -19.35 -33.70 5.82
N LEU A 115 -18.61 -32.75 6.35
CA LEU A 115 -19.14 -31.54 7.01
C LEU A 115 -19.22 -30.35 6.06
N LEU A 116 -18.50 -30.40 4.96
CA LEU A 116 -18.48 -29.32 3.96
C LEU A 116 -19.86 -29.27 3.26
N GLY A 117 -20.43 -28.09 3.16
CA GLY A 117 -21.73 -27.86 2.50
C GLY A 117 -22.95 -28.03 3.41
N LYS A 118 -22.78 -28.35 4.70
CA LYS A 118 -23.86 -28.20 5.66
C LYS A 118 -23.99 -26.73 6.02
N GLU A 119 -25.12 -26.13 5.68
CA GLU A 119 -25.44 -24.79 6.14
C GLU A 119 -25.45 -24.80 7.67
N VAL A 120 -24.48 -24.13 8.27
CA VAL A 120 -24.53 -23.82 9.70
C VAL A 120 -25.54 -22.69 9.83
N VAL A 121 -26.79 -23.06 10.10
CA VAL A 121 -27.84 -22.09 10.49
C VAL A 121 -27.53 -21.70 11.94
N ASP A 122 -26.44 -20.96 12.13
CA ASP A 122 -26.21 -20.29 13.39
C ASP A 122 -27.10 -19.06 13.43
N GLY A 123 -28.14 -19.20 14.23
CA GLY A 123 -29.04 -18.11 14.58
C GLY A 123 -28.34 -17.07 15.48
N VAL A 124 -27.23 -16.50 15.00
CA VAL A 124 -26.69 -15.30 15.61
C VAL A 124 -27.46 -14.12 15.04
N ASN A 125 -28.63 -13.85 15.62
CA ASN A 125 -29.31 -12.57 15.49
C ASN A 125 -28.51 -11.54 16.30
N VAL A 126 -27.74 -10.69 15.61
CA VAL A 126 -27.14 -9.47 16.19
C VAL A 126 -28.02 -8.29 15.80
#